data_56c03d6d6303153ae31782b4a8eeb26a
#
_entry.id   56c03d6d6303153ae31782b4a8eeb26a
#
_cell.length_a   1.000
_cell.length_b   1.000
_cell.length_c   1.000
_cell.angle_alpha   90.00
_cell.angle_beta   90.00
_cell.angle_gamma   90.00
#
_symmetry.space_group_name_H-M   'P 1'
#
loop_
_entity.id
_entity.type
_entity.pdbx_description
1 polymer ?
#
loop_
_entity_poly.entity_id
_entity_poly.type
_entity_poly.pdbx_seq_one_letter_code
_entity_poly.pdbx_strand_id
1 'polypeptide(L)'
;MNRSDVQSWLDRYVAAWVSGDRDAIGDLFSEDATYRYHPYDEPVSGRAAIVESWFEDPDEPDSFEARYEPYAVDGDRAVAIGVSAYRSGDVYDNVFTLRFDRDGRCAEFTEWFMKRP
;
A
#
# COMPACT_ATOMS: atom_id res chain seq x y z
N MET A 1 5.46 -15.99 3.31
CA MET A 1 4.55 -15.43 2.26
C MET A 1 4.96 -15.97 0.92
N ASN A 2 4.00 -16.41 0.14
CA ASN A 2 4.24 -16.76 -1.26
C ASN A 2 3.65 -15.66 -2.17
N ARG A 3 3.85 -15.82 -3.48
CA ARG A 3 3.36 -14.86 -4.46
C ARG A 3 1.85 -14.63 -4.36
N SER A 4 1.08 -15.69 -4.17
CA SER A 4 -0.38 -15.63 -4.04
C SER A 4 -0.82 -14.86 -2.78
N ASP A 5 -0.12 -15.04 -1.67
CA ASP A 5 -0.40 -14.31 -0.43
C ASP A 5 -0.15 -12.81 -0.61
N VAL A 6 0.93 -12.45 -1.27
CA VAL A 6 1.28 -11.05 -1.54
C VAL A 6 0.23 -10.44 -2.48
N GLN A 7 -0.18 -11.15 -3.53
CA GLN A 7 -1.22 -10.66 -4.43
C GLN A 7 -2.54 -10.42 -3.69
N SER A 8 -2.94 -11.34 -2.81
CA SER A 8 -4.15 -11.17 -2.00
C SER A 8 -4.05 -9.93 -1.11
N TRP A 9 -2.90 -9.68 -0.52
CA TRP A 9 -2.69 -8.49 0.30
C TRP A 9 -2.82 -7.21 -0.55
N LEU A 10 -2.20 -7.19 -1.73
CA LEU A 10 -2.27 -6.05 -2.66
C LEU A 10 -3.69 -5.77 -3.12
N ASP A 11 -4.47 -6.83 -3.41
CA ASP A 11 -5.87 -6.69 -3.80
C ASP A 11 -6.71 -6.09 -2.66
N ARG A 12 -6.46 -6.52 -1.42
CA ARG A 12 -7.12 -5.94 -0.24
C ARG A 12 -6.68 -4.51 0.01
N TYR A 13 -5.43 -4.19 -0.25
CA TYR A 13 -4.91 -2.82 -0.14
C TYR A 13 -5.67 -1.87 -1.07
N VAL A 14 -5.82 -2.25 -2.34
CA VAL A 14 -6.58 -1.45 -3.31
C VAL A 14 -8.05 -1.35 -2.91
N ALA A 15 -8.67 -2.45 -2.52
CA ALA A 15 -10.07 -2.46 -2.10
C ALA A 15 -10.32 -1.57 -0.87
N ALA A 16 -9.42 -1.59 0.11
CA ALA A 16 -9.51 -0.74 1.29
C ALA A 16 -9.33 0.75 0.93
N TRP A 17 -8.42 1.04 0.01
CA TRP A 17 -8.20 2.40 -0.49
C TRP A 17 -9.46 2.94 -1.18
N VAL A 18 -10.04 2.13 -2.08
CA VAL A 18 -11.26 2.52 -2.81
C VAL A 18 -12.45 2.70 -1.86
N SER A 19 -12.64 1.79 -0.91
CA SER A 19 -13.80 1.81 0.00
C SER A 19 -13.69 2.88 1.10
N GLY A 20 -12.46 3.24 1.50
CA GLY A 20 -12.23 4.12 2.64
C GLY A 20 -12.69 3.52 3.98
N ASP A 21 -12.75 2.19 4.08
CA ASP A 21 -13.12 1.49 5.30
C ASP A 21 -11.94 1.45 6.27
N ARG A 22 -12.07 2.15 7.40
CA ARG A 22 -11.00 2.26 8.42
C ARG A 22 -10.55 0.91 8.95
N ASP A 23 -11.49 0.00 9.21
CA ASP A 23 -11.17 -1.33 9.73
C ASP A 23 -10.41 -2.16 8.69
N ALA A 24 -10.83 -2.09 7.43
CA ALA A 24 -10.15 -2.79 6.34
C ALA A 24 -8.72 -2.26 6.14
N ILE A 25 -8.52 -0.95 6.24
CA ILE A 25 -7.18 -0.35 6.17
C ILE A 25 -6.33 -0.82 7.35
N GLY A 26 -6.87 -0.78 8.56
CA GLY A 26 -6.15 -1.20 9.77
C GLY A 26 -5.74 -2.66 9.74
N ASP A 27 -6.58 -3.54 9.18
CA ASP A 27 -6.30 -4.98 9.10
C ASP A 27 -5.13 -5.32 8.16
N LEU A 28 -4.73 -4.40 7.29
CA LEU A 28 -3.59 -4.60 6.39
C LEU A 28 -2.25 -4.53 7.12
N PHE A 29 -2.20 -3.85 8.26
CA PHE A 29 -0.94 -3.49 8.93
C PHE A 29 -0.86 -4.09 10.33
N SER A 30 0.36 -4.43 10.75
CA SER A 30 0.61 -4.82 12.14
C SER A 30 0.45 -3.61 13.07
N GLU A 31 0.26 -3.87 14.36
CA GLU A 31 0.03 -2.81 15.35
C GLU A 31 1.16 -1.78 15.39
N ASP A 32 2.41 -2.24 15.24
CA ASP A 32 3.62 -1.42 15.26
C ASP A 32 4.21 -1.16 13.88
N ALA A 33 3.41 -1.29 12.82
CA ALA A 33 3.86 -1.11 11.45
C ALA A 33 4.41 0.29 11.20
N THR A 34 5.28 0.39 10.20
CA THR A 34 5.78 1.67 9.69
C THR A 34 5.38 1.84 8.23
N TYR A 35 5.07 3.06 7.85
CA TYR A 35 4.61 3.39 6.50
C TYR A 35 5.32 4.64 6.00
N ARG A 36 5.99 4.53 4.87
CA ARG A 36 6.63 5.68 4.21
C ARG A 36 5.97 5.93 2.86
N TYR A 37 5.43 7.12 2.67
CA TYR A 37 4.90 7.56 1.38
C TYR A 37 6.02 7.83 0.37
N HIS A 38 7.23 8.15 0.86
CA HIS A 38 8.46 8.31 0.07
C HIS A 38 9.61 7.68 0.86
N PRO A 39 10.62 7.12 0.16
CA PRO A 39 11.72 6.43 0.85
C PRO A 39 12.54 7.33 1.79
N TYR A 40 12.53 8.64 1.57
CA TYR A 40 13.26 9.61 2.38
C TYR A 40 12.45 10.19 3.54
N ASP A 41 11.16 9.87 3.66
CA ASP A 41 10.30 10.42 4.70
C ASP A 41 10.59 9.77 6.06
N GLU A 42 10.32 10.53 7.13
CA GLU A 42 10.13 9.93 8.44
C GLU A 42 8.92 8.98 8.37
N PRO A 43 9.03 7.77 8.91
CA PRO A 43 7.92 6.84 8.83
C PRO A 43 6.73 7.28 9.68
N VAL A 44 5.54 7.04 9.16
CA VAL A 44 4.32 7.04 9.96
C VAL A 44 4.35 5.75 10.77
N SER A 45 4.37 5.85 12.10
CA SER A 45 4.59 4.70 12.99
C SER A 45 3.32 4.33 13.74
N GLY A 46 2.96 3.06 13.65
CA GLY A 46 1.79 2.49 14.32
C GLY A 46 0.55 2.45 13.46
N ARG A 47 -0.23 1.38 13.62
CA ARG A 47 -1.46 1.16 12.83
C ARG A 47 -2.42 2.35 12.89
N ALA A 48 -2.67 2.87 14.09
CA ALA A 48 -3.61 3.97 14.27
C ALA A 48 -3.17 5.22 13.49
N ALA A 49 -1.89 5.57 13.55
CA ALA A 49 -1.34 6.70 12.83
C ALA A 49 -1.38 6.49 11.31
N ILE A 50 -1.14 5.27 10.85
CA ILE A 50 -1.23 4.92 9.42
C ILE A 50 -2.66 5.12 8.93
N VAL A 51 -3.65 4.59 9.65
CA VAL A 51 -5.06 4.76 9.30
C VAL A 51 -5.42 6.24 9.21
N GLU A 52 -5.05 7.03 10.23
CA GLU A 52 -5.34 8.48 10.23
C GLU A 52 -4.66 9.18 9.05
N SER A 53 -3.42 8.80 8.70
CA SER A 53 -2.71 9.45 7.59
C SER A 53 -3.42 9.27 6.25
N TRP A 54 -4.12 8.15 6.05
CA TRP A 54 -4.89 7.89 4.82
C TRP A 54 -6.08 8.84 4.67
N PHE A 55 -6.57 9.43 5.77
CA PHE A 55 -7.74 10.32 5.77
C PHE A 55 -7.37 11.80 5.84
N GLU A 56 -6.09 12.15 5.86
CA GLU A 56 -5.66 13.56 5.84
C GLU A 56 -5.95 14.22 4.49
N ASP A 57 -5.78 13.46 3.39
CA ASP A 57 -6.06 13.94 2.03
C ASP A 57 -6.57 12.74 1.20
N PRO A 58 -7.79 12.27 1.48
CA PRO A 58 -8.29 11.06 0.85
C PRO A 58 -8.65 11.31 -0.62
N ASP A 59 -8.36 10.30 -1.45
CA ASP A 59 -8.84 10.28 -2.83
C ASP A 59 -10.34 10.04 -2.86
N GLU A 60 -11.04 10.71 -3.76
CA GLU A 60 -12.46 10.47 -3.98
C GLU A 60 -12.67 9.04 -4.50
N PRO A 61 -13.73 8.33 -4.03
CA PRO A 61 -14.12 7.06 -4.63
C PRO A 61 -14.32 7.25 -6.14
N ASP A 62 -13.95 6.28 -6.94
CA ASP A 62 -14.03 6.32 -8.41
C ASP A 62 -13.12 7.34 -9.09
N SER A 63 -12.25 8.04 -8.34
CA SER A 63 -11.32 9.02 -8.93
C SER A 63 -10.07 8.37 -9.52
N PHE A 64 -9.83 7.09 -9.20
CA PHE A 64 -8.63 6.39 -9.64
C PHE A 64 -8.90 4.90 -9.83
N GLU A 65 -8.00 4.27 -10.60
CA GLU A 65 -7.86 2.82 -10.70
C GLU A 65 -6.43 2.46 -10.42
N ALA A 66 -6.20 1.38 -9.67
CA ALA A 66 -4.87 0.93 -9.33
C ALA A 66 -4.75 -0.58 -9.47
N ARG A 67 -3.60 -1.03 -9.97
CA ARG A 67 -3.31 -2.45 -10.13
C ARG A 67 -1.86 -2.69 -9.76
N TYR A 68 -1.65 -3.60 -8.80
CA TYR A 68 -0.33 -3.97 -8.32
C TYR A 68 -0.15 -5.47 -8.37
N GLU A 69 1.09 -5.92 -8.57
CA GLU A 69 1.44 -7.33 -8.57
C GLU A 69 2.78 -7.54 -7.89
N PRO A 70 3.03 -8.75 -7.33
CA PRO A 70 4.35 -9.06 -6.78
C PRO A 70 5.37 -9.15 -7.91
N TYR A 71 6.46 -8.41 -7.78
CA TYR A 71 7.61 -8.50 -8.66
C TYR A 71 8.60 -9.56 -8.17
N ALA A 72 8.85 -9.59 -6.86
CA ALA A 72 9.73 -10.56 -6.22
C ALA A 72 9.24 -10.83 -4.81
N VAL A 73 9.40 -12.06 -4.34
CA VAL A 73 9.06 -12.46 -2.98
C VAL A 73 10.23 -13.27 -2.42
N ASP A 74 10.68 -12.91 -1.22
CA ASP A 74 11.77 -13.56 -0.52
C ASP A 74 11.42 -13.67 0.96
N GLY A 75 10.90 -14.83 1.38
CA GLY A 75 10.47 -15.05 2.76
C GLY A 75 9.34 -14.10 3.17
N ASP A 76 9.60 -13.26 4.15
CA ASP A 76 8.65 -12.26 4.66
C ASP A 76 8.74 -10.91 3.93
N ARG A 77 9.60 -10.80 2.93
CA ARG A 77 9.82 -9.56 2.17
C ARG A 77 9.31 -9.70 0.74
N ALA A 78 8.78 -8.61 0.21
CA ALA A 78 8.30 -8.57 -1.16
C ALA A 78 8.55 -7.21 -1.79
N VAL A 79 8.67 -7.22 -3.11
CA VAL A 79 8.64 -6.02 -3.94
C VAL A 79 7.41 -6.13 -4.83
N ALA A 80 6.58 -5.11 -4.83
CA ALA A 80 5.42 -5.01 -5.70
C ALA A 80 5.61 -3.88 -6.71
N ILE A 81 5.07 -4.07 -7.90
CA ILE A 81 5.05 -3.04 -8.94
C ILE A 81 3.62 -2.84 -9.43
N GLY A 82 3.34 -1.67 -9.93
CA GLY A 82 2.04 -1.41 -10.49
C GLY A 82 1.86 -0.03 -11.05
N VAL A 83 0.61 0.26 -11.39
CA VAL A 83 0.21 1.52 -12.00
C VAL A 83 -1.05 2.01 -11.29
N SER A 84 -1.08 3.31 -11.01
CA SER A 84 -2.29 4.00 -10.58
C SER A 84 -2.62 5.08 -11.60
N ALA A 85 -3.87 5.09 -12.06
CA ALA A 85 -4.36 6.01 -13.06
C ALA A 85 -5.54 6.80 -12.49
N TYR A 86 -5.45 8.11 -12.56
CA TYR A 86 -6.47 9.00 -12.03
C TYR A 86 -7.37 9.51 -13.16
N ARG A 87 -8.61 9.81 -12.79
CA ARG A 87 -9.60 10.33 -13.74
C ARG A 87 -9.17 11.68 -14.34
N SER A 88 -8.33 12.43 -13.62
CA SER A 88 -7.70 13.66 -14.11
C SER A 88 -6.79 13.45 -15.31
N GLY A 89 -6.39 12.22 -15.60
CA GLY A 89 -5.44 11.87 -16.65
C GLY A 89 -4.03 11.58 -16.13
N ASP A 90 -3.75 11.84 -14.86
CA ASP A 90 -2.45 11.55 -14.26
C ASP A 90 -2.27 10.04 -14.10
N VAL A 91 -1.11 9.54 -14.51
CA VAL A 91 -0.73 8.12 -14.37
C VAL A 91 0.60 8.05 -13.65
N TYR A 92 0.68 7.14 -12.67
CA TYR A 92 1.88 6.92 -11.88
C TYR A 92 2.34 5.48 -12.03
N ASP A 93 3.65 5.29 -12.13
CA ASP A 93 4.29 3.99 -11.95
C ASP A 93 4.69 3.87 -10.47
N ASN A 94 4.38 2.74 -9.86
CA ASN A 94 4.55 2.53 -8.43
C ASN A 94 5.44 1.31 -8.16
N VAL A 95 6.27 1.43 -7.12
CA VAL A 95 7.03 0.32 -6.52
C VAL A 95 6.80 0.37 -5.02
N PHE A 96 6.49 -0.77 -4.44
CA PHE A 96 6.39 -0.92 -2.98
C PHE A 96 7.43 -1.91 -2.51
N THR A 97 8.11 -1.62 -1.39
CA THR A 97 8.83 -2.64 -0.63
C THR A 97 8.03 -2.95 0.63
N LEU A 98 7.90 -4.24 0.92
CA LEU A 98 6.99 -4.75 1.94
C LEU A 98 7.73 -5.75 2.83
N ARG A 99 7.47 -5.70 4.13
CA ARG A 99 7.82 -6.79 5.04
C ARG A 99 6.57 -7.17 5.82
N PHE A 100 6.32 -8.48 5.92
CA PHE A 100 5.12 -9.02 6.54
C PHE A 100 5.45 -9.68 7.88
N ASP A 101 4.51 -9.64 8.81
CA ASP A 101 4.61 -10.38 10.06
C ASP A 101 4.05 -11.82 9.91
N ARG A 102 4.02 -12.55 11.00
CA ARG A 102 3.54 -13.96 11.01
C ARG A 102 2.07 -14.08 10.65
N ASP A 103 1.27 -13.05 10.90
CA ASP A 103 -0.16 -13.05 10.64
C ASP A 103 -0.50 -12.62 9.22
N GLY A 104 0.52 -12.30 8.42
CA GLY A 104 0.32 -11.83 7.06
C GLY A 104 -0.05 -10.35 6.97
N ARG A 105 0.12 -9.60 8.07
CA ARG A 105 -0.03 -8.15 8.06
C ARG A 105 1.29 -7.50 7.67
N CYS A 106 1.20 -6.36 7.02
CA CYS A 106 2.38 -5.61 6.63
C CYS A 106 2.97 -4.90 7.85
N ALA A 107 4.26 -5.12 8.10
CA ALA A 107 4.99 -4.50 9.20
C ALA A 107 5.83 -3.32 8.74
N GLU A 108 6.29 -3.32 7.51
CA GLU A 108 7.01 -2.20 6.91
C GLU A 108 6.54 -1.99 5.48
N PHE A 109 6.18 -0.78 5.15
CA PHE A 109 5.73 -0.39 3.83
C PHE A 109 6.48 0.86 3.39
N THR A 110 7.07 0.83 2.20
CA THR A 110 7.69 2.01 1.60
C THR A 110 7.26 2.10 0.16
N GLU A 111 6.89 3.30 -0.28
CA GLU A 111 6.42 3.55 -1.63
C GLU A 111 7.42 4.41 -2.40
N TRP A 112 7.59 4.05 -3.66
CA TRP A 112 8.17 4.91 -4.71
C TRP A 112 7.08 5.10 -5.75
N PHE A 113 6.85 6.34 -6.14
CA PHE A 113 5.91 6.60 -7.22
C PHE A 113 6.47 7.66 -8.15
N MET A 114 6.17 7.49 -9.44
CA MET A 114 6.69 8.36 -10.48
C MET A 114 5.58 8.69 -11.45
N LYS A 115 5.27 9.98 -11.55
CA LYS A 115 4.26 10.46 -12.49
C LYS A 115 4.80 10.38 -13.90
N ARG A 116 4.00 9.83 -14.81
CA ARG A 116 4.35 9.78 -16.23
C ARG A 116 4.27 11.17 -16.85
N PRO A 117 5.19 11.50 -17.77
CA PRO A 117 5.19 12.78 -18.49
C PRO A 117 3.98 12.94 -19.41
#